data_2067ba511c7f3dcacc429666b89d38a7
#
_entry.id   2067ba511c7f3dcacc429666b89d38a7
#
_cell.length_a   1.000
_cell.length_b   1.000
_cell.length_c   1.000
_cell.angle_alpha   90.00
_cell.angle_beta   90.00
_cell.angle_gamma   90.00
#
_symmetry.space_group_name_H-M   'P 1'
#
loop_
_entity.id
_entity.type
_entity.pdbx_description
1 polymer ?
#
loop_
_entity_poly.entity_id
_entity_poly.type
_entity_poly.pdbx_seq_one_letter_code
_entity_poly.pdbx_strand_id
1 'polypeptide(L)'
;MGDPRVRNMDHFTPTVHTNITPTLDPSANSFQRPFTVCIIGASGAIGAGVAKSYARAGCSDIILAGRDLEALNNVSKSLSESISTSPKIHIQHCDIAIAESVRALAEFASSTFETLDAIVLVSGASGSVELRITDGSPTDGVWASVFGTNALGTYHVAHYFVPLLLKSQTKAFMVVGSIAACITKGIIANTKYCVSKFAQARIVESVAEQFKAEGLLAVSVHPGAVESKNAIKNSPKQFLKYLTDDPDLCGAFCVWLTRDPSQFQWLSGRLVSATWDPEQLLSRKDDIVKGDLLKFEARTTLDQ
;
A
#
# COMPACT_ATOMS: atom_id res chain seq x y z
N MET A 1 -20.97 6.32 16.75
CA MET A 1 -21.16 5.25 15.75
C MET A 1 -20.35 5.61 14.51
N GLY A 2 -19.49 4.71 14.04
CA GLY A 2 -18.68 4.91 12.84
C GLY A 2 -19.52 4.86 11.56
N ASP A 3 -18.90 5.19 10.43
CA ASP A 3 -19.50 5.03 9.11
C ASP A 3 -19.75 3.53 8.86
N PRO A 4 -20.99 3.08 8.54
CA PRO A 4 -21.28 1.67 8.31
C PRO A 4 -20.47 1.07 7.15
N ARG A 5 -20.01 1.88 6.19
CA ARG A 5 -19.14 1.42 5.09
C ARG A 5 -17.78 0.99 5.59
N VAL A 6 -17.24 1.69 6.60
CA VAL A 6 -15.99 1.29 7.27
C VAL A 6 -16.18 -0.02 7.98
N ARG A 7 -17.26 -0.16 8.78
CA ARG A 7 -17.55 -1.39 9.50
C ARG A 7 -17.66 -2.59 8.56
N ASN A 8 -18.30 -2.41 7.40
CA ASN A 8 -18.43 -3.48 6.41
C ASN A 8 -17.06 -3.83 5.78
N MET A 9 -16.20 -2.83 5.55
CA MET A 9 -14.84 -3.08 5.07
C MET A 9 -13.94 -3.71 6.12
N ASP A 10 -13.95 -3.20 7.36
CA ASP A 10 -13.13 -3.76 8.45
C ASP A 10 -13.45 -5.23 8.71
N HIS A 11 -14.71 -5.62 8.61
CA HIS A 11 -15.21 -6.96 8.84
C HIS A 11 -15.69 -7.65 7.55
N PHE A 12 -15.03 -7.39 6.43
CA PHE A 12 -15.31 -8.13 5.19
C PHE A 12 -15.06 -9.63 5.38
N THR A 13 -13.99 -9.99 6.07
CA THR A 13 -13.82 -11.31 6.66
C THR A 13 -14.34 -11.28 8.12
N PRO A 14 -15.11 -12.29 8.58
CA PRO A 14 -15.59 -12.36 9.97
C PRO A 14 -14.48 -12.25 11.01
N THR A 15 -13.31 -12.86 10.72
CA THR A 15 -12.11 -12.75 11.54
C THR A 15 -11.19 -11.67 10.97
N VAL A 16 -10.64 -10.85 11.87
CA VAL A 16 -9.62 -9.85 11.56
C VAL A 16 -8.42 -10.03 12.49
N HIS A 17 -7.24 -9.70 11.99
CA HIS A 17 -5.98 -9.88 12.69
C HIS A 17 -5.26 -8.55 12.87
N THR A 18 -4.62 -8.38 14.00
CA THR A 18 -3.74 -7.24 14.31
C THR A 18 -2.26 -7.58 14.16
N ASN A 19 -1.94 -8.87 14.02
CA ASN A 19 -0.59 -9.40 13.90
C ASN A 19 -0.49 -10.41 12.73
N ILE A 20 0.73 -10.71 12.32
CA ILE A 20 1.02 -11.69 11.28
C ILE A 20 0.49 -13.06 11.70
N THR A 21 -0.31 -13.69 10.84
CA THR A 21 -0.79 -15.07 11.00
C THR A 21 0.21 -16.05 10.41
N PRO A 22 0.14 -17.37 10.77
CA PRO A 22 0.99 -18.39 10.14
C PRO A 22 0.90 -18.41 8.61
N THR A 23 -0.29 -18.20 8.04
CA THR A 23 -0.53 -18.14 6.59
C THR A 23 0.18 -16.95 5.93
N LEU A 24 0.33 -15.84 6.65
CA LEU A 24 1.00 -14.63 6.17
C LEU A 24 2.49 -14.58 6.54
N ASP A 25 3.04 -15.54 7.31
CA ASP A 25 4.44 -15.48 7.72
C ASP A 25 5.35 -15.38 6.48
N PRO A 26 6.16 -14.31 6.35
CA PRO A 26 7.05 -14.13 5.21
C PRO A 26 8.03 -15.31 5.01
N SER A 27 8.45 -15.97 6.09
CA SER A 27 9.35 -17.11 6.01
C SER A 27 8.69 -18.35 5.40
N ALA A 28 7.38 -18.50 5.59
CA ALA A 28 6.58 -19.55 4.94
C ALA A 28 6.19 -19.18 3.50
N ASN A 29 6.32 -17.91 3.14
CA ASN A 29 6.01 -17.35 1.83
C ASN A 29 7.29 -16.93 1.06
N SER A 30 8.39 -17.64 1.25
CA SER A 30 9.69 -17.31 0.67
C SER A 30 9.70 -17.37 -0.86
N PHE A 31 10.46 -16.46 -1.47
CA PHE A 31 10.66 -16.42 -2.92
C PHE A 31 11.56 -17.58 -3.37
N GLN A 32 11.16 -18.28 -4.43
CA GLN A 32 11.87 -19.45 -4.96
C GLN A 32 12.92 -19.09 -6.03
N ARG A 33 13.04 -17.80 -6.37
CA ARG A 33 13.97 -17.23 -7.35
C ARG A 33 14.47 -15.87 -6.87
N PRO A 34 15.52 -15.32 -7.43
CA PRO A 34 15.91 -13.94 -7.17
C PRO A 34 14.72 -13.00 -7.33
N PHE A 35 14.55 -12.10 -6.38
CA PHE A 35 13.40 -11.18 -6.31
C PHE A 35 13.89 -9.78 -5.96
N THR A 36 13.52 -8.79 -6.77
CA THR A 36 13.84 -7.38 -6.56
C THR A 36 12.58 -6.59 -6.26
N VAL A 37 12.55 -5.88 -5.14
CA VAL A 37 11.43 -5.01 -4.74
C VAL A 37 11.87 -3.56 -4.54
N CYS A 38 11.05 -2.62 -5.02
CA CYS A 38 11.19 -1.20 -4.69
C CYS A 38 10.11 -0.77 -3.70
N ILE A 39 10.52 -0.24 -2.55
CA ILE A 39 9.62 0.21 -1.47
C ILE A 39 9.74 1.73 -1.35
N ILE A 40 8.72 2.45 -1.78
CA ILE A 40 8.70 3.91 -1.74
C ILE A 40 7.94 4.39 -0.50
N GLY A 41 8.64 5.11 0.38
CA GLY A 41 8.15 5.47 1.72
C GLY A 41 8.64 4.49 2.79
N ALA A 42 9.78 3.86 2.55
CA ALA A 42 10.37 2.82 3.40
C ALA A 42 10.81 3.33 4.79
N SER A 43 10.98 4.63 5.00
CA SER A 43 11.38 5.23 6.29
C SER A 43 10.25 5.31 7.33
N GLY A 44 8.98 5.13 6.93
CA GLY A 44 7.84 5.08 7.85
C GLY A 44 7.67 3.72 8.53
N ALA A 45 6.85 3.64 9.61
CA ALA A 45 6.62 2.39 10.34
C ALA A 45 6.16 1.25 9.42
N ILE A 46 5.11 1.49 8.60
CA ILE A 46 4.61 0.50 7.64
C ILE A 46 5.66 0.18 6.59
N GLY A 47 6.38 1.17 6.05
CA GLY A 47 7.40 0.95 5.02
C GLY A 47 8.59 0.13 5.52
N ALA A 48 9.02 0.36 6.76
CA ALA A 48 10.05 -0.45 7.41
C ALA A 48 9.55 -1.90 7.64
N GLY A 49 8.30 -2.08 8.06
CA GLY A 49 7.66 -3.39 8.19
C GLY A 49 7.56 -4.13 6.86
N VAL A 50 7.23 -3.41 5.77
CA VAL A 50 7.26 -3.97 4.40
C VAL A 50 8.67 -4.44 4.07
N ALA A 51 9.68 -3.60 4.26
CA ALA A 51 11.07 -3.96 3.97
C ALA A 51 11.53 -5.20 4.76
N LYS A 52 11.19 -5.27 6.04
CA LYS A 52 11.47 -6.42 6.90
C LYS A 52 10.77 -7.69 6.41
N SER A 53 9.52 -7.60 5.99
CA SER A 53 8.76 -8.75 5.48
C SER A 53 9.37 -9.29 4.18
N TYR A 54 9.72 -8.44 3.21
CA TYR A 54 10.39 -8.87 1.98
C TYR A 54 11.78 -9.46 2.24
N ALA A 55 12.53 -8.88 3.17
CA ALA A 55 13.83 -9.42 3.57
C ALA A 55 13.70 -10.82 4.22
N ARG A 56 12.71 -11.02 5.12
CA ARG A 56 12.40 -12.33 5.72
C ARG A 56 11.94 -13.37 4.72
N ALA A 57 11.26 -12.92 3.64
CA ALA A 57 10.85 -13.80 2.54
C ALA A 57 12.02 -14.17 1.60
N GLY A 58 13.24 -13.65 1.85
CA GLY A 58 14.43 -13.99 1.07
C GLY A 58 14.55 -13.28 -0.28
N CYS A 59 14.03 -12.04 -0.40
CA CYS A 59 14.30 -11.27 -1.61
C CYS A 59 15.80 -10.97 -1.73
N SER A 60 16.30 -10.85 -2.98
CA SER A 60 17.71 -10.63 -3.28
C SER A 60 18.12 -9.19 -3.13
N ASP A 61 17.26 -8.28 -3.60
CA ASP A 61 17.54 -6.85 -3.64
C ASP A 61 16.32 -6.05 -3.18
N ILE A 62 16.55 -5.06 -2.31
CA ILE A 62 15.54 -4.10 -1.85
C ILE A 62 16.00 -2.69 -2.17
N ILE A 63 15.20 -1.95 -2.92
CA ILE A 63 15.36 -0.51 -3.08
C ILE A 63 14.51 0.16 -2.01
N LEU A 64 15.16 0.81 -1.03
CA LEU A 64 14.52 1.66 -0.03
C LEU A 64 14.48 3.09 -0.53
N ALA A 65 13.30 3.61 -0.86
CA ALA A 65 13.15 4.95 -1.39
C ALA A 65 12.30 5.85 -0.50
N GLY A 66 12.63 7.13 -0.43
CA GLY A 66 11.92 8.14 0.35
C GLY A 66 12.69 9.44 0.44
N ARG A 67 12.12 10.44 1.12
CA ARG A 67 12.70 11.78 1.23
C ARG A 67 13.81 11.90 2.28
N ASP A 68 13.74 11.10 3.33
CA ASP A 68 14.63 11.15 4.48
C ASP A 68 15.65 10.01 4.36
N LEU A 69 16.83 10.33 3.82
CA LEU A 69 17.92 9.37 3.61
C LEU A 69 18.50 8.85 4.92
N GLU A 70 18.54 9.66 5.98
CA GLU A 70 19.02 9.23 7.30
C GLU A 70 18.09 8.16 7.88
N ALA A 71 16.78 8.41 7.84
CA ALA A 71 15.80 7.42 8.30
C ALA A 71 15.83 6.13 7.45
N LEU A 72 16.08 6.21 6.14
CA LEU A 72 16.28 5.02 5.29
C LEU A 72 17.55 4.24 5.66
N ASN A 73 18.65 4.93 5.97
CA ASN A 73 19.86 4.28 6.46
C ASN A 73 19.62 3.54 7.79
N ASN A 74 18.83 4.11 8.69
CA ASN A 74 18.46 3.46 9.94
C ASN A 74 17.63 2.18 9.71
N VAL A 75 16.71 2.19 8.73
CA VAL A 75 15.97 0.98 8.32
C VAL A 75 16.92 -0.07 7.75
N SER A 76 17.82 0.32 6.85
CA SER A 76 18.83 -0.58 6.25
C SER A 76 19.69 -1.25 7.33
N LYS A 77 20.17 -0.48 8.31
CA LYS A 77 20.97 -1.00 9.43
C LYS A 77 20.18 -2.02 10.25
N SER A 78 18.94 -1.69 10.61
CA SER A 78 18.05 -2.58 11.37
C SER A 78 17.79 -3.91 10.65
N LEU A 79 17.62 -3.88 9.31
CA LEU A 79 17.46 -5.09 8.51
C LEU A 79 18.73 -5.96 8.55
N SER A 80 19.90 -5.35 8.40
CA SER A 80 21.19 -6.07 8.43
C SER A 80 21.49 -6.71 9.79
N GLU A 81 21.01 -6.12 10.89
CA GLU A 81 21.19 -6.63 12.24
C GLU A 81 20.19 -7.75 12.60
N SER A 82 19.00 -7.75 12.00
CA SER A 82 17.90 -8.64 12.38
C SER A 82 17.71 -9.87 11.48
N ILE A 83 18.35 -9.89 10.29
CA ILE A 83 18.12 -10.94 9.28
C ILE A 83 19.46 -11.56 8.87
N SER A 84 19.60 -12.88 9.08
CA SER A 84 20.84 -13.61 8.82
C SER A 84 21.25 -13.69 7.35
N THR A 85 20.28 -13.72 6.44
CA THR A 85 20.48 -13.67 4.97
C THR A 85 19.96 -12.33 4.47
N SER A 86 20.74 -11.26 4.69
CA SER A 86 20.32 -9.92 4.30
C SER A 86 20.32 -9.75 2.78
N PRO A 87 19.24 -9.20 2.21
CA PRO A 87 19.23 -8.75 0.82
C PRO A 87 20.26 -7.64 0.59
N LYS A 88 20.62 -7.40 -0.65
CA LYS A 88 21.34 -6.16 -1.01
C LYS A 88 20.37 -4.98 -0.88
N ILE A 89 20.76 -3.98 -0.08
CA ILE A 89 19.96 -2.79 0.15
C ILE A 89 20.49 -1.63 -0.68
N HIS A 90 19.58 -1.00 -1.44
CA HIS A 90 19.86 0.18 -2.27
C HIS A 90 19.04 1.35 -1.76
N ILE A 91 19.67 2.42 -1.29
CA ILE A 91 18.99 3.59 -0.75
C ILE A 91 18.92 4.67 -1.81
N GLN A 92 17.71 5.19 -2.05
CA GLN A 92 17.45 6.21 -3.06
C GLN A 92 16.55 7.33 -2.52
N HIS A 93 16.91 8.57 -2.86
CA HIS A 93 16.01 9.70 -2.60
C HIS A 93 14.82 9.65 -3.56
N CYS A 94 13.59 9.84 -3.03
CA CYS A 94 12.40 9.97 -3.86
C CYS A 94 11.32 10.80 -3.15
N ASP A 95 10.87 11.88 -3.79
CA ASP A 95 9.61 12.55 -3.45
C ASP A 95 8.61 12.26 -4.58
N ILE A 96 7.56 11.48 -4.27
CA ILE A 96 6.57 11.06 -5.27
C ILE A 96 5.69 12.22 -5.76
N ALA A 97 5.60 13.33 -5.03
CA ALA A 97 4.90 14.53 -5.49
C ALA A 97 5.62 15.21 -6.67
N ILE A 98 6.91 14.87 -6.91
CA ILE A 98 7.75 15.45 -7.96
C ILE A 98 8.01 14.37 -9.04
N ALA A 99 7.42 14.54 -10.21
CA ALA A 99 7.52 13.57 -11.32
C ALA A 99 9.00 13.23 -11.68
N GLU A 100 9.87 14.24 -11.73
CA GLU A 100 11.30 14.08 -12.03
C GLU A 100 12.03 13.22 -10.97
N SER A 101 11.64 13.32 -9.71
CA SER A 101 12.20 12.50 -8.63
C SER A 101 11.82 11.03 -8.80
N VAL A 102 10.58 10.76 -9.22
CA VAL A 102 10.11 9.39 -9.52
C VAL A 102 10.77 8.85 -10.78
N ARG A 103 10.94 9.69 -11.82
CA ARG A 103 11.65 9.33 -13.05
C ARG A 103 13.09 8.90 -12.74
N ALA A 104 13.82 9.69 -11.95
CA ALA A 104 15.19 9.38 -11.57
C ALA A 104 15.30 8.04 -10.80
N LEU A 105 14.35 7.75 -9.91
CA LEU A 105 14.28 6.46 -9.21
C LEU A 105 14.02 5.30 -10.18
N ALA A 106 13.14 5.47 -11.16
CA ALA A 106 12.85 4.46 -12.18
C ALA A 106 14.06 4.22 -13.11
N GLU A 107 14.79 5.28 -13.49
CA GLU A 107 16.05 5.19 -14.25
C GLU A 107 17.11 4.43 -13.46
N PHE A 108 17.28 4.72 -12.16
CA PHE A 108 18.17 3.94 -11.30
C PHE A 108 17.76 2.45 -11.28
N ALA A 109 16.49 2.15 -11.07
CA ALA A 109 16.01 0.76 -11.04
C ALA A 109 16.29 0.04 -12.37
N SER A 110 15.97 0.68 -13.51
CA SER A 110 16.14 0.09 -14.83
C SER A 110 17.60 -0.08 -15.27
N SER A 111 18.50 0.75 -14.76
CA SER A 111 19.95 0.66 -15.08
C SER A 111 20.70 -0.31 -14.16
N THR A 112 20.15 -0.60 -12.98
CA THR A 112 20.81 -1.44 -11.96
C THR A 112 20.32 -2.88 -12.01
N PHE A 113 19.05 -3.10 -12.36
CA PHE A 113 18.43 -4.42 -12.33
C PHE A 113 17.90 -4.82 -13.71
N GLU A 114 18.08 -6.10 -14.05
CA GLU A 114 17.49 -6.67 -15.26
C GLU A 114 15.96 -6.67 -15.18
N THR A 115 15.41 -7.01 -14.01
CA THR A 115 13.98 -7.01 -13.74
C THR A 115 13.66 -6.41 -12.38
N LEU A 116 12.52 -5.73 -12.29
CA LEU A 116 11.91 -5.28 -11.04
C LEU A 116 10.62 -6.10 -10.85
N ASP A 117 10.56 -6.90 -9.80
CA ASP A 117 9.46 -7.84 -9.58
C ASP A 117 8.22 -7.20 -8.96
N ALA A 118 8.46 -6.33 -7.99
CA ALA A 118 7.39 -5.64 -7.30
C ALA A 118 7.75 -4.20 -6.94
N ILE A 119 6.73 -3.36 -6.90
CA ILE A 119 6.80 -2.07 -6.22
C ILE A 119 5.78 -2.06 -5.10
N VAL A 120 6.17 -1.52 -3.94
CA VAL A 120 5.26 -1.25 -2.82
C VAL A 120 5.30 0.24 -2.53
N LEU A 121 4.26 0.95 -2.94
CA LEU A 121 4.11 2.38 -2.69
C LEU A 121 3.44 2.59 -1.34
N VAL A 122 4.24 2.98 -0.34
CA VAL A 122 3.80 3.21 1.05
C VAL A 122 3.62 4.71 1.35
N SER A 123 4.32 5.57 0.62
CA SER A 123 4.26 7.02 0.83
C SER A 123 2.83 7.55 0.83
N GLY A 124 2.50 8.38 1.81
CA GLY A 124 1.19 9.02 1.92
C GLY A 124 1.22 10.22 2.85
N ALA A 125 0.27 11.12 2.66
CA ALA A 125 0.05 12.31 3.46
C ALA A 125 -1.41 12.42 3.88
N SER A 126 -1.69 12.88 5.11
CA SER A 126 -3.06 13.07 5.62
C SER A 126 -3.41 14.54 5.90
N GLY A 127 -2.41 15.36 6.18
CA GLY A 127 -2.60 16.74 6.64
C GLY A 127 -3.31 16.80 8.00
N SER A 128 -3.63 18.03 8.44
CA SER A 128 -4.44 18.29 9.64
C SER A 128 -5.84 17.68 9.51
N VAL A 129 -6.44 17.27 10.64
CA VAL A 129 -7.81 16.78 10.65
C VAL A 129 -8.79 17.93 10.50
N GLU A 130 -9.58 17.88 9.43
CA GLU A 130 -10.67 18.80 9.13
C GLU A 130 -11.89 17.96 8.76
N LEU A 131 -12.95 18.08 9.55
CA LEU A 131 -14.15 17.24 9.42
C LEU A 131 -15.23 17.88 8.55
N ARG A 132 -15.17 19.20 8.36
CA ARG A 132 -16.07 19.94 7.48
C ARG A 132 -15.27 20.49 6.30
N ILE A 133 -15.86 20.52 5.12
CA ILE A 133 -15.24 21.08 3.91
C ILE A 133 -14.91 22.58 4.04
N THR A 134 -15.53 23.24 4.99
CA THR A 134 -15.33 24.66 5.31
C THR A 134 -14.28 24.91 6.40
N ASP A 135 -13.71 23.86 6.99
CA ASP A 135 -12.65 23.99 7.99
C ASP A 135 -11.30 24.27 7.31
N GLY A 136 -10.39 24.90 8.05
CA GLY A 136 -9.04 25.23 7.55
C GLY A 136 -9.01 26.39 6.55
N SER A 137 -7.92 26.47 5.79
CA SER A 137 -7.72 27.51 4.78
C SER A 137 -7.52 26.90 3.39
N PRO A 138 -8.23 27.33 2.36
CA PRO A 138 -8.03 26.83 1.00
C PRO A 138 -6.69 27.26 0.39
N THR A 139 -5.99 28.22 1.01
CA THR A 139 -4.73 28.79 0.52
C THR A 139 -3.49 28.32 1.29
N ASP A 140 -3.61 27.45 2.29
CA ASP A 140 -2.49 26.94 3.09
C ASP A 140 -1.64 25.86 2.37
N GLY A 141 -2.07 25.42 1.19
CA GLY A 141 -1.38 24.42 0.37
C GLY A 141 -1.53 22.97 0.87
N VAL A 142 -2.22 22.73 1.99
CA VAL A 142 -2.35 21.37 2.57
C VAL A 142 -3.12 20.43 1.66
N TRP A 143 -4.20 20.89 1.04
CA TRP A 143 -4.96 20.12 0.05
C TRP A 143 -4.08 19.72 -1.14
N ALA A 144 -3.35 20.69 -1.73
CA ALA A 144 -2.45 20.42 -2.84
C ALA A 144 -1.35 19.41 -2.47
N SER A 145 -0.77 19.53 -1.27
CA SER A 145 0.24 18.60 -0.76
C SER A 145 -0.31 17.19 -0.58
N VAL A 146 -1.51 17.04 0.00
CA VAL A 146 -2.14 15.71 0.23
C VAL A 146 -2.50 15.06 -1.10
N PHE A 147 -3.09 15.78 -2.05
CA PHE A 147 -3.41 15.26 -3.39
C PHE A 147 -2.16 15.03 -4.23
N GLY A 148 -1.19 15.94 -4.15
CA GLY A 148 0.11 15.78 -4.80
C GLY A 148 0.81 14.49 -4.41
N THR A 149 0.78 14.16 -3.11
CA THR A 149 1.37 12.92 -2.62
C THR A 149 0.49 11.71 -2.94
N ASN A 150 -0.78 11.71 -2.52
CA ASN A 150 -1.59 10.47 -2.54
C ASN A 150 -2.12 10.14 -3.95
N ALA A 151 -2.57 11.13 -4.72
CA ALA A 151 -3.13 10.91 -6.05
C ALA A 151 -2.08 11.07 -7.15
N LEU A 152 -1.51 12.27 -7.33
CA LEU A 152 -0.53 12.52 -8.38
C LEU A 152 0.74 11.69 -8.19
N GLY A 153 1.23 11.53 -6.95
CA GLY A 153 2.37 10.67 -6.66
C GLY A 153 2.12 9.21 -7.05
N THR A 154 0.92 8.69 -6.83
CA THR A 154 0.57 7.33 -7.29
C THR A 154 0.56 7.25 -8.81
N TYR A 155 0.03 8.26 -9.49
CA TYR A 155 0.10 8.35 -10.96
C TYR A 155 1.54 8.39 -11.46
N HIS A 156 2.40 9.23 -10.88
CA HIS A 156 3.81 9.31 -11.27
C HIS A 156 4.52 7.95 -11.14
N VAL A 157 4.30 7.27 -10.00
CA VAL A 157 4.88 5.94 -9.76
C VAL A 157 4.33 4.93 -10.76
N ALA A 158 3.03 4.89 -11.03
CA ALA A 158 2.46 4.01 -12.02
C ALA A 158 3.05 4.29 -13.42
N HIS A 159 3.13 5.57 -13.82
CA HIS A 159 3.62 5.98 -15.14
C HIS A 159 5.05 5.49 -15.42
N TYR A 160 5.97 5.65 -14.46
CA TYR A 160 7.38 5.31 -14.67
C TYR A 160 7.71 3.85 -14.35
N PHE A 161 6.98 3.21 -13.44
CA PHE A 161 7.33 1.87 -12.96
C PHE A 161 6.55 0.73 -13.60
N VAL A 162 5.29 0.95 -14.04
CA VAL A 162 4.53 -0.12 -14.71
C VAL A 162 5.30 -0.68 -15.91
N PRO A 163 5.91 0.13 -16.81
CA PRO A 163 6.70 -0.40 -17.92
C PRO A 163 7.91 -1.27 -17.48
N LEU A 164 8.47 -1.02 -16.30
CA LEU A 164 9.55 -1.85 -15.74
C LEU A 164 9.02 -3.16 -15.18
N LEU A 165 7.91 -3.10 -14.43
CA LEU A 165 7.26 -4.28 -13.88
C LEU A 165 6.82 -5.27 -14.96
N LEU A 166 6.35 -4.79 -16.11
CA LEU A 166 5.92 -5.65 -17.22
C LEU A 166 7.03 -6.52 -17.80
N LYS A 167 8.30 -6.20 -17.56
CA LYS A 167 9.46 -7.01 -17.96
C LYS A 167 9.70 -8.20 -17.01
N SER A 168 9.19 -8.16 -15.78
CA SER A 168 9.30 -9.24 -14.81
C SER A 168 8.26 -10.32 -15.03
N GLN A 169 8.51 -11.50 -14.47
CA GLN A 169 7.51 -12.56 -14.37
C GLN A 169 6.47 -12.28 -13.29
N THR A 170 6.84 -11.57 -12.22
CA THR A 170 5.95 -11.24 -11.09
C THR A 170 4.95 -10.15 -11.41
N LYS A 171 5.38 -9.02 -11.97
CA LYS A 171 4.52 -7.90 -12.40
C LYS A 171 3.57 -7.41 -11.30
N ALA A 172 4.09 -7.00 -10.14
CA ALA A 172 3.28 -6.61 -8.99
C ALA A 172 3.39 -5.12 -8.65
N PHE A 173 2.25 -4.43 -8.64
CA PHE A 173 2.10 -3.01 -8.29
C PHE A 173 1.23 -2.89 -7.04
N MET A 174 1.85 -2.85 -5.85
CA MET A 174 1.17 -2.76 -4.57
C MET A 174 1.15 -1.31 -4.08
N VAL A 175 -0.02 -0.81 -3.71
CA VAL A 175 -0.18 0.54 -3.17
C VAL A 175 -0.79 0.45 -1.78
N VAL A 176 -0.12 1.01 -0.78
CA VAL A 176 -0.69 1.13 0.57
C VAL A 176 -1.77 2.20 0.55
N GLY A 177 -2.98 1.71 0.36
CA GLY A 177 -4.22 2.48 0.35
C GLY A 177 -4.74 2.75 1.77
N SER A 178 -6.05 2.91 1.87
CA SER A 178 -6.73 3.05 3.15
C SER A 178 -8.23 2.82 2.99
N ILE A 179 -8.89 2.19 3.97
CA ILE A 179 -10.35 2.18 4.08
C ILE A 179 -10.93 3.58 4.23
N ALA A 180 -10.10 4.59 4.54
CA ALA A 180 -10.48 5.99 4.51
C ALA A 180 -11.08 6.40 3.15
N ALA A 181 -10.71 5.72 2.05
CA ALA A 181 -11.33 5.90 0.74
C ALA A 181 -12.85 5.69 0.74
N CYS A 182 -13.39 4.89 1.68
CA CYS A 182 -14.81 4.61 1.84
C CYS A 182 -15.50 5.56 2.85
N ILE A 183 -14.75 6.41 3.57
CA ILE A 183 -15.28 7.21 4.68
C ILE A 183 -15.82 8.55 4.19
N THR A 184 -17.04 8.91 4.59
CA THR A 184 -17.62 10.24 4.38
C THR A 184 -18.16 10.89 5.66
N LYS A 185 -18.20 10.16 6.79
CA LYS A 185 -18.70 10.66 8.07
C LYS A 185 -18.00 10.02 9.27
N GLY A 186 -18.03 10.70 10.40
CA GLY A 186 -17.44 10.22 11.65
C GLY A 186 -16.15 10.98 12.02
N ILE A 187 -15.55 10.61 13.15
CA ILE A 187 -14.43 11.34 13.77
C ILE A 187 -13.11 11.29 12.95
N ILE A 188 -13.00 10.37 12.02
CA ILE A 188 -11.83 10.20 11.14
C ILE A 188 -12.12 10.57 9.68
N ALA A 189 -13.28 11.19 9.40
CA ALA A 189 -13.68 11.61 8.06
C ALA A 189 -12.97 12.91 7.64
N ASN A 190 -11.64 12.89 7.66
CA ASN A 190 -10.81 14.00 7.15
C ASN A 190 -10.97 14.08 5.63
N THR A 191 -11.75 15.07 5.16
CA THR A 191 -12.23 15.13 3.77
C THR A 191 -11.09 15.05 2.76
N LYS A 192 -10.03 15.88 2.92
CA LYS A 192 -8.90 15.88 1.98
C LYS A 192 -8.17 14.54 1.92
N TYR A 193 -7.99 13.88 3.06
CA TYR A 193 -7.38 12.57 3.12
C TYR A 193 -8.27 11.49 2.51
N CYS A 194 -9.54 11.42 2.92
CA CYS A 194 -10.49 10.42 2.42
C CYS A 194 -10.66 10.50 0.89
N VAL A 195 -10.86 11.71 0.35
CA VAL A 195 -11.01 11.91 -1.10
C VAL A 195 -9.70 11.61 -1.84
N SER A 196 -8.54 11.98 -1.30
CA SER A 196 -7.26 11.65 -1.93
C SER A 196 -6.97 10.14 -1.94
N LYS A 197 -7.36 9.41 -0.89
CA LYS A 197 -7.25 7.94 -0.85
C LYS A 197 -8.26 7.24 -1.77
N PHE A 198 -9.45 7.83 -1.95
CA PHE A 198 -10.39 7.39 -2.97
C PHE A 198 -9.81 7.56 -4.39
N ALA A 199 -9.24 8.73 -4.70
CA ALA A 199 -8.57 8.98 -5.97
C ALA A 199 -7.38 8.02 -6.19
N GLN A 200 -6.58 7.76 -5.15
CA GLN A 200 -5.50 6.78 -5.19
C GLN A 200 -6.01 5.38 -5.54
N ALA A 201 -7.06 4.91 -4.88
CA ALA A 201 -7.63 3.58 -5.14
C ALA A 201 -8.19 3.48 -6.58
N ARG A 202 -8.84 4.55 -7.09
CA ARG A 202 -9.32 4.61 -8.47
C ARG A 202 -8.19 4.57 -9.51
N ILE A 203 -7.04 5.18 -9.22
CA ILE A 203 -5.85 5.07 -10.09
C ILE A 203 -5.37 3.62 -10.14
N VAL A 204 -5.30 2.92 -9.00
CA VAL A 204 -4.90 1.50 -8.94
C VAL A 204 -5.88 0.62 -9.74
N GLU A 205 -7.17 0.87 -9.62
CA GLU A 205 -8.21 0.18 -10.38
C GLU A 205 -8.05 0.40 -11.90
N SER A 206 -7.76 1.63 -12.32
CA SER A 206 -7.51 1.97 -13.72
C SER A 206 -6.23 1.30 -14.25
N VAL A 207 -5.15 1.28 -13.47
CA VAL A 207 -3.91 0.57 -13.82
C VAL A 207 -4.18 -0.93 -13.98
N ALA A 208 -4.91 -1.54 -13.05
CA ALA A 208 -5.25 -2.95 -13.11
C ALA A 208 -6.02 -3.31 -14.39
N GLU A 209 -7.00 -2.50 -14.77
CA GLU A 209 -7.82 -2.75 -15.98
C GLU A 209 -7.00 -2.53 -17.27
N GLN A 210 -6.18 -1.46 -17.32
CA GLN A 210 -5.37 -1.13 -18.48
C GLN A 210 -4.31 -2.19 -18.80
N PHE A 211 -3.73 -2.83 -17.79
CA PHE A 211 -2.64 -3.80 -17.93
C PHE A 211 -3.05 -5.24 -17.56
N LYS A 212 -4.35 -5.51 -17.58
CA LYS A 212 -4.92 -6.84 -17.27
C LYS A 212 -4.42 -7.92 -18.23
N ALA A 213 -4.38 -7.61 -19.51
CA ALA A 213 -3.93 -8.54 -20.55
C ALA A 213 -2.46 -8.92 -20.41
N GLU A 214 -1.64 -8.01 -19.88
CA GLU A 214 -0.23 -8.24 -19.61
C GLU A 214 0.02 -8.98 -18.28
N GLY A 215 -1.02 -9.23 -17.50
CA GLY A 215 -0.97 -9.96 -16.23
C GLY A 215 -0.41 -9.15 -15.07
N LEU A 216 -0.50 -7.81 -15.10
CA LEU A 216 -0.10 -6.96 -13.98
C LEU A 216 -1.06 -7.17 -12.80
N LEU A 217 -0.53 -7.52 -11.63
CA LEU A 217 -1.26 -7.52 -10.37
C LEU A 217 -1.15 -6.13 -9.73
N ALA A 218 -2.18 -5.31 -9.79
CA ALA A 218 -2.23 -4.00 -9.16
C ALA A 218 -3.28 -3.97 -8.04
N VAL A 219 -2.85 -3.80 -6.77
CA VAL A 219 -3.74 -3.91 -5.62
C VAL A 219 -3.56 -2.73 -4.67
N SER A 220 -4.67 -2.19 -4.17
CA SER A 220 -4.68 -1.22 -3.08
C SER A 220 -4.87 -1.95 -1.74
N VAL A 221 -3.89 -1.83 -0.83
CA VAL A 221 -3.87 -2.56 0.45
C VAL A 221 -4.07 -1.60 1.61
N HIS A 222 -5.14 -1.73 2.38
CA HIS A 222 -5.27 -1.08 3.68
C HIS A 222 -4.34 -1.77 4.68
N PRO A 223 -3.43 -1.01 5.34
CA PRO A 223 -2.39 -1.61 6.19
C PRO A 223 -2.86 -2.00 7.60
N GLY A 224 -4.11 -1.68 7.96
CA GLY A 224 -4.57 -1.65 9.34
C GLY A 224 -4.43 -0.26 9.98
N ALA A 225 -4.75 -0.17 11.27
CA ALA A 225 -4.59 1.02 12.09
C ALA A 225 -3.25 0.97 12.83
N VAL A 226 -2.19 1.34 12.11
CA VAL A 226 -0.79 1.26 12.59
C VAL A 226 -0.37 2.55 13.27
N GLU A 227 0.27 2.42 14.44
CA GLU A 227 0.90 3.55 15.10
C GLU A 227 2.10 4.04 14.27
N SER A 228 2.09 5.31 13.93
CA SER A 228 3.16 5.98 13.20
C SER A 228 3.24 7.46 13.58
N LYS A 229 4.40 8.10 13.37
CA LYS A 229 4.55 9.55 13.61
C LYS A 229 3.45 10.36 12.90
N ASN A 230 3.10 9.97 11.66
CA ASN A 230 2.05 10.64 10.90
C ASN A 230 0.65 10.38 11.49
N ALA A 231 0.34 9.15 11.88
CA ALA A 231 -0.94 8.79 12.49
C ALA A 231 -1.13 9.50 13.83
N ILE A 232 -0.12 9.51 14.70
CA ILE A 232 -0.16 10.21 16.00
C ILE A 232 -0.40 11.70 15.80
N LYS A 233 0.35 12.34 14.89
CA LYS A 233 0.26 13.78 14.63
C LYS A 233 -1.08 14.21 14.03
N ASN A 234 -1.65 13.39 13.15
CA ASN A 234 -2.76 13.77 12.27
C ASN A 234 -4.04 12.96 12.49
N SER A 235 -4.19 12.28 13.64
CA SER A 235 -5.42 11.62 14.02
C SER A 235 -6.08 12.31 15.21
N PRO A 236 -7.42 12.26 15.32
CA PRO A 236 -8.11 12.70 16.53
C PRO A 236 -7.63 11.92 17.74
N LYS A 237 -7.48 12.58 18.89
CA LYS A 237 -7.02 11.92 20.14
C LYS A 237 -7.82 10.67 20.50
N GLN A 238 -9.16 10.70 20.24
CA GLN A 238 -10.03 9.55 20.51
C GLN A 238 -9.73 8.33 19.63
N PHE A 239 -9.06 8.53 18.48
CA PHE A 239 -8.71 7.47 17.56
C PHE A 239 -7.37 6.79 17.91
N LEU A 240 -6.47 7.47 18.63
CA LEU A 240 -5.12 6.95 18.92
C LEU A 240 -5.14 5.58 19.62
N LYS A 241 -6.13 5.30 20.45
CA LYS A 241 -6.28 3.99 21.12
C LYS A 241 -6.59 2.81 20.19
N TYR A 242 -6.91 3.08 18.93
CA TYR A 242 -7.17 2.06 17.91
C TYR A 242 -5.95 1.79 17.03
N LEU A 243 -4.86 2.53 17.22
CA LEU A 243 -3.59 2.31 16.50
C LEU A 243 -2.83 1.14 17.12
N THR A 244 -3.31 -0.07 16.90
CA THR A 244 -2.83 -1.29 17.59
C THR A 244 -2.30 -2.36 16.65
N ASP A 245 -2.42 -2.15 15.32
CA ASP A 245 -2.02 -3.15 14.36
C ASP A 245 -0.50 -3.16 14.16
N ASP A 246 0.06 -4.36 14.01
CA ASP A 246 1.48 -4.57 13.77
C ASP A 246 1.92 -3.90 12.45
N PRO A 247 2.94 -3.04 12.45
CA PRO A 247 3.45 -2.42 11.23
C PRO A 247 3.97 -3.42 10.18
N ASP A 248 4.38 -4.62 10.60
CA ASP A 248 4.89 -5.69 9.73
C ASP A 248 3.74 -6.43 8.99
N LEU A 249 2.50 -6.37 9.50
CA LEU A 249 1.34 -7.10 8.94
C LEU A 249 1.07 -6.74 7.46
N CYS A 250 1.12 -5.46 7.13
CA CYS A 250 0.93 -5.01 5.74
C CYS A 250 2.01 -5.58 4.82
N GLY A 251 3.26 -5.61 5.28
CA GLY A 251 4.38 -6.19 4.54
C GLY A 251 4.22 -7.68 4.30
N ALA A 252 3.81 -8.42 5.33
CA ALA A 252 3.54 -9.85 5.24
C ALA A 252 2.41 -10.16 4.23
N PHE A 253 1.36 -9.36 4.24
CA PHE A 253 0.26 -9.47 3.26
C PHE A 253 0.73 -9.16 1.83
N CYS A 254 1.56 -8.15 1.64
CA CYS A 254 2.16 -7.84 0.32
C CYS A 254 3.05 -8.99 -0.17
N VAL A 255 3.89 -9.58 0.68
CA VAL A 255 4.71 -10.77 0.34
C VAL A 255 3.81 -11.94 -0.08
N TRP A 256 2.76 -12.23 0.68
CA TRP A 256 1.80 -13.30 0.37
C TRP A 256 1.16 -13.14 -1.00
N LEU A 257 0.80 -11.90 -1.40
CA LEU A 257 0.26 -11.60 -2.72
C LEU A 257 1.30 -11.71 -3.84
N THR A 258 2.54 -11.29 -3.58
CA THR A 258 3.56 -11.13 -4.63
C THR A 258 4.45 -12.35 -4.83
N ARG A 259 4.40 -13.34 -3.92
CA ARG A 259 5.11 -14.62 -4.08
C ARG A 259 4.68 -15.39 -5.33
N ASP A 260 3.38 -15.35 -5.64
CA ASP A 260 2.76 -15.93 -6.84
C ASP A 260 1.56 -15.08 -7.27
N PRO A 261 1.78 -13.97 -7.99
CA PRO A 261 0.71 -13.06 -8.38
C PRO A 261 -0.37 -13.70 -9.26
N SER A 262 -0.06 -14.81 -9.94
CA SER A 262 -1.02 -15.50 -10.79
C SER A 262 -2.23 -16.05 -10.01
N GLN A 263 -2.00 -16.45 -8.76
CA GLN A 263 -3.06 -16.91 -7.85
C GLN A 263 -3.99 -15.78 -7.38
N PHE A 264 -3.53 -14.53 -7.47
CA PHE A 264 -4.22 -13.36 -6.91
C PHE A 264 -4.71 -12.36 -7.97
N GLN A 265 -4.64 -12.69 -9.27
CA GLN A 265 -5.12 -11.81 -10.35
C GLN A 265 -6.58 -11.36 -10.16
N TRP A 266 -7.41 -12.17 -9.51
CA TRP A 266 -8.78 -11.84 -9.16
C TRP A 266 -8.91 -10.70 -8.14
N LEU A 267 -7.83 -10.35 -7.42
CA LEU A 267 -7.75 -9.17 -6.54
C LEU A 267 -7.24 -7.92 -7.26
N SER A 268 -6.79 -8.02 -8.50
CA SER A 268 -6.28 -6.86 -9.24
C SER A 268 -7.37 -5.79 -9.40
N GLY A 269 -7.03 -4.54 -9.14
CA GLY A 269 -7.92 -3.40 -9.13
C GLY A 269 -8.74 -3.24 -7.84
N ARG A 270 -8.55 -4.06 -6.82
CA ARG A 270 -9.38 -4.04 -5.61
C ARG A 270 -8.71 -3.37 -4.44
N LEU A 271 -9.53 -2.81 -3.54
CA LEU A 271 -9.11 -2.35 -2.22
C LEU A 271 -9.32 -3.51 -1.23
N VAL A 272 -8.23 -4.02 -0.69
CA VAL A 272 -8.22 -5.11 0.31
C VAL A 272 -7.60 -4.65 1.61
N SER A 273 -7.75 -5.41 2.69
CA SER A 273 -7.12 -5.12 3.98
C SER A 273 -6.14 -6.20 4.39
N ALA A 274 -4.97 -5.79 4.86
CA ALA A 274 -3.98 -6.69 5.44
C ALA A 274 -4.46 -7.33 6.76
N THR A 275 -5.47 -6.73 7.40
CA THR A 275 -6.06 -7.24 8.64
C THR A 275 -7.04 -8.38 8.42
N TRP A 276 -7.47 -8.66 7.20
CA TRP A 276 -8.41 -9.74 6.91
C TRP A 276 -7.76 -11.10 7.06
N ASP A 277 -8.57 -12.08 7.48
CA ASP A 277 -8.16 -13.47 7.50
C ASP A 277 -7.94 -13.98 6.06
N PRO A 278 -6.73 -14.44 5.70
CA PRO A 278 -6.41 -14.81 4.33
C PRO A 278 -7.19 -16.03 3.83
N GLU A 279 -7.52 -16.99 4.69
CA GLU A 279 -8.27 -18.18 4.29
C GLU A 279 -9.75 -17.84 4.04
N GLN A 280 -10.33 -16.98 4.88
CA GLN A 280 -11.67 -16.46 4.66
C GLN A 280 -11.76 -15.55 3.44
N LEU A 281 -10.71 -14.77 3.15
CA LEU A 281 -10.62 -13.99 1.91
C LEU A 281 -10.62 -14.92 0.69
N LEU A 282 -9.80 -15.97 0.70
CA LEU A 282 -9.75 -16.95 -0.38
C LEU A 282 -11.09 -17.69 -0.57
N SER A 283 -11.78 -18.03 0.51
CA SER A 283 -13.08 -18.71 0.44
C SER A 283 -14.18 -17.85 -0.20
N ARG A 284 -14.01 -16.54 -0.23
CA ARG A 284 -14.94 -15.58 -0.86
C ARG A 284 -14.58 -15.18 -2.29
N LYS A 285 -13.58 -15.82 -2.88
CA LYS A 285 -13.10 -15.50 -4.24
C LYS A 285 -14.23 -15.43 -5.27
N ASP A 286 -15.08 -16.44 -5.31
CA ASP A 286 -16.15 -16.54 -6.31
C ASP A 286 -17.18 -15.41 -6.13
N ASP A 287 -17.55 -15.08 -4.89
CA ASP A 287 -18.45 -13.97 -4.58
C ASP A 287 -17.83 -12.62 -5.00
N ILE A 288 -16.54 -12.44 -4.71
CA ILE A 288 -15.80 -11.22 -5.06
C ILE A 288 -15.74 -11.04 -6.58
N VAL A 289 -15.44 -12.10 -7.30
CA VAL A 289 -15.34 -12.05 -8.78
C VAL A 289 -16.71 -11.84 -9.41
N LYS A 290 -17.72 -12.64 -9.00
CA LYS A 290 -19.08 -12.58 -9.56
C LYS A 290 -19.76 -11.24 -9.27
N GLY A 291 -19.59 -10.70 -8.05
CA GLY A 291 -20.19 -9.43 -7.64
C GLY A 291 -19.33 -8.21 -7.96
N ASP A 292 -18.18 -8.38 -8.59
CA ASP A 292 -17.14 -7.34 -8.79
C ASP A 292 -16.86 -6.51 -7.51
N LEU A 293 -16.86 -7.17 -6.35
CA LEU A 293 -16.76 -6.53 -5.04
C LEU A 293 -15.39 -5.87 -4.82
N LEU A 294 -15.29 -5.01 -3.79
CA LEU A 294 -14.07 -4.32 -3.35
C LEU A 294 -13.51 -3.29 -4.35
N LYS A 295 -14.35 -2.82 -5.24
CA LYS A 295 -14.14 -1.71 -6.17
C LYS A 295 -15.10 -0.56 -5.88
N PHE A 296 -14.85 0.59 -6.48
CA PHE A 296 -15.68 1.77 -6.32
C PHE A 296 -16.60 1.95 -7.54
N GLU A 297 -17.89 1.87 -7.32
CA GLU A 297 -18.90 2.05 -8.35
C GLU A 297 -20.10 2.87 -7.86
N ALA A 298 -20.87 3.43 -8.78
CA ALA A 298 -22.16 4.01 -8.48
C ALA A 298 -23.22 2.90 -8.39
N ARG A 299 -23.94 2.82 -7.30
CA ARG A 299 -25.07 1.90 -7.17
C ARG A 299 -26.20 2.35 -8.09
N THR A 300 -26.60 1.50 -9.00
CA THR A 300 -27.68 1.74 -9.96
C THR A 300 -28.93 0.89 -9.71
N THR A 301 -28.82 -0.09 -8.80
CA THR A 301 -29.92 -0.96 -8.37
C THR A 301 -30.02 -0.94 -6.85
N LEU A 302 -31.25 -1.11 -6.36
CA LEU A 302 -31.47 -1.42 -4.96
C LEU A 302 -31.04 -2.87 -4.73
N ASP A 303 -30.17 -3.12 -3.75
CA ASP A 303 -29.84 -4.49 -3.33
C ASP A 303 -31.14 -5.20 -2.95
N GLN A 304 -31.43 -6.31 -3.57
CA GLN A 304 -32.52 -7.19 -3.19
C GLN A 304 -32.14 -8.01 -1.97
#